data_6521cb69cecaf00032d0c22281016c2d
#
_entry.id   6521cb69cecaf00032d0c22281016c2d
#
_cell.length_a   1.000
_cell.length_b   1.000
_cell.length_c   1.000
_cell.angle_alpha   90.00
_cell.angle_beta   90.00
_cell.angle_gamma   90.00
#
_symmetry.space_group_name_H-M   'P 1'
#
loop_
_entity.id
_entity.type
_entity.pdbx_description
1 polymer ?
#
loop_
_entity_poly.entity_id
_entity_poly.type
_entity_poly.pdbx_seq_one_letter_code
_entity_poly.pdbx_strand_id
1 'polypeptide(L)'
;NIRDVGPLATLNANYIKESLKDDYLLPIEGVCKHEFVFDGLKDKSTGVTTLNVAKRLLDYGFHAPTIYFPLLFHESMMIEPTETESKETLDDFIEVMHKVAKEARETPEEVINAPLTTIVRKLDETGAAKNPILSYRALKEAEK
;
A
#
# COMPACT_ATOMS: atom_id res chain seq x y z
N ASN A 1 -9.72 24.52 -11.30
CA ASN A 1 -11.15 24.79 -11.39
C ASN A 1 -11.92 23.65 -10.73
N ILE A 2 -12.91 23.96 -9.85
CA ILE A 2 -13.67 22.94 -9.11
C ILE A 2 -14.41 21.94 -10.02
N ARG A 3 -14.75 22.36 -11.25
CA ARG A 3 -15.41 21.49 -12.24
C ARG A 3 -14.52 20.37 -12.76
N ASP A 4 -13.19 20.51 -12.64
CA ASP A 4 -12.21 19.57 -13.17
C ASP A 4 -11.80 18.53 -12.14
N VAL A 5 -12.10 18.76 -10.85
CA VAL A 5 -11.72 17.88 -9.73
C VAL A 5 -12.19 16.43 -9.95
N GLY A 6 -13.48 16.22 -10.15
CA GLY A 6 -14.05 14.89 -10.36
C GLY A 6 -13.52 14.17 -11.61
N PRO A 7 -13.54 14.82 -12.79
CA PRO A 7 -12.96 14.22 -13.99
C PRO A 7 -11.49 13.86 -13.89
N LEU A 8 -10.66 14.72 -13.28
CA LEU A 8 -9.23 14.46 -13.12
C LEU A 8 -8.96 13.33 -12.10
N ALA A 9 -9.65 13.32 -10.95
CA ALA A 9 -9.55 12.23 -9.99
C ALA A 9 -9.95 10.89 -10.62
N THR A 10 -11.03 10.88 -11.43
CA THR A 10 -11.46 9.68 -12.16
C THR A 10 -10.42 9.23 -13.19
N LEU A 11 -9.83 10.16 -13.94
CA LEU A 11 -8.76 9.86 -14.90
C LEU A 11 -7.54 9.25 -14.20
N ASN A 12 -7.07 9.88 -13.13
CA ASN A 12 -5.90 9.44 -12.38
C ASN A 12 -6.10 8.03 -11.80
N ALA A 13 -7.26 7.76 -11.19
CA ALA A 13 -7.57 6.44 -10.63
C ALA A 13 -7.58 5.35 -11.71
N ASN A 14 -8.22 5.59 -12.85
CA ASN A 14 -8.24 4.61 -13.94
C ASN A 14 -6.88 4.43 -14.59
N TYR A 15 -6.07 5.49 -14.67
CA TYR A 15 -4.71 5.41 -15.18
C TYR A 15 -3.84 4.46 -14.37
N ILE A 16 -3.79 4.62 -13.04
CA ILE A 16 -3.04 3.70 -12.16
C ILE A 16 -3.62 2.29 -12.23
N LYS A 17 -4.94 2.15 -12.11
CA LYS A 17 -5.62 0.85 -12.12
C LYS A 17 -5.26 0.02 -13.36
N GLU A 18 -5.39 0.61 -14.55
CA GLU A 18 -5.11 -0.07 -15.80
C GLU A 18 -3.63 -0.41 -15.96
N SER A 19 -2.73 0.44 -15.46
CA SER A 19 -1.28 0.21 -15.51
C SER A 19 -0.83 -0.97 -14.64
N LEU A 20 -1.51 -1.22 -13.51
CA LEU A 20 -1.07 -2.19 -12.49
C LEU A 20 -1.85 -3.52 -12.51
N LYS A 21 -2.91 -3.64 -13.30
CA LYS A 21 -3.80 -4.83 -13.31
C LYS A 21 -3.11 -6.14 -13.72
N ASP A 22 -1.91 -6.08 -14.28
CA ASP A 22 -1.17 -7.29 -14.65
C ASP A 22 -0.35 -7.89 -13.50
N ASP A 23 0.08 -7.07 -12.54
CA ASP A 23 0.80 -7.50 -11.34
C ASP A 23 -0.12 -7.69 -10.12
N TYR A 24 -1.20 -6.91 -10.03
CA TYR A 24 -2.14 -6.93 -8.91
C TYR A 24 -3.49 -7.49 -9.33
N LEU A 25 -4.13 -8.24 -8.44
CA LEU A 25 -5.45 -8.80 -8.70
C LEU A 25 -6.51 -7.72 -8.64
N LEU A 26 -7.13 -7.42 -9.79
CA LEU A 26 -8.22 -6.46 -9.91
C LEU A 26 -9.56 -7.21 -9.85
N PRO A 27 -10.28 -7.23 -8.71
CA PRO A 27 -11.49 -8.02 -8.56
C PRO A 27 -12.72 -7.40 -9.23
N ILE A 28 -12.70 -6.08 -9.45
CA ILE A 28 -13.80 -5.34 -10.10
C ILE A 28 -13.24 -4.67 -11.34
N GLU A 29 -13.64 -5.20 -12.49
CA GLU A 29 -13.29 -4.65 -13.80
C GLU A 29 -14.19 -3.45 -14.16
N GLY A 30 -13.80 -2.74 -15.23
CA GLY A 30 -14.54 -1.58 -15.71
C GLY A 30 -14.00 -0.26 -15.16
N VAL A 31 -14.67 0.84 -15.56
CA VAL A 31 -14.26 2.20 -15.16
C VAL A 31 -14.64 2.43 -13.69
N CYS A 32 -13.65 2.82 -12.89
CA CYS A 32 -13.89 3.30 -11.53
C CYS A 32 -14.10 4.82 -11.51
N LYS A 33 -14.58 5.34 -10.37
CA LYS A 33 -14.65 6.79 -10.14
C LYS A 33 -13.28 7.30 -9.67
N HIS A 34 -13.18 7.77 -8.43
CA HIS A 34 -11.96 8.37 -7.89
C HIS A 34 -11.06 7.38 -7.13
N GLU A 35 -11.53 6.17 -6.89
CA GLU A 35 -10.83 5.12 -6.16
C GLU A 35 -11.08 3.74 -6.76
N PHE A 36 -10.20 2.80 -6.47
CA PHE A 36 -10.33 1.40 -6.84
C PHE A 36 -9.62 0.51 -5.82
N VAL A 37 -9.89 -0.80 -5.89
CA VAL A 37 -9.35 -1.79 -4.96
C VAL A 37 -8.64 -2.89 -5.73
N PHE A 38 -7.42 -3.22 -5.32
CA PHE A 38 -6.77 -4.49 -5.64
C PHE A 38 -6.96 -5.50 -4.50
N ASP A 39 -7.04 -6.79 -4.81
CA ASP A 39 -7.00 -7.88 -3.85
C ASP A 39 -5.58 -8.48 -3.77
N GLY A 40 -4.60 -7.64 -3.43
CA GLY A 40 -3.19 -7.99 -3.31
C GLY A 40 -2.52 -8.31 -4.64
N LEU A 41 -1.35 -8.95 -4.56
CA LEU A 41 -0.60 -9.42 -5.74
C LEU A 41 -1.36 -10.55 -6.45
N LYS A 42 -1.24 -10.64 -7.78
CA LYS A 42 -1.75 -11.78 -8.55
C LYS A 42 -1.04 -13.08 -8.18
N ASP A 43 0.28 -13.03 -8.04
CA ASP A 43 1.06 -14.18 -7.61
C ASP A 43 0.99 -14.34 -6.09
N LYS A 44 0.11 -15.21 -5.64
CA LYS A 44 -0.07 -15.54 -4.22
C LYS A 44 0.98 -16.53 -3.69
N SER A 45 1.82 -17.12 -4.56
CA SER A 45 2.81 -18.15 -4.18
C SER A 45 3.99 -17.57 -3.40
N THR A 46 4.21 -16.26 -3.50
CA THR A 46 5.33 -15.55 -2.85
C THR A 46 5.20 -15.45 -1.33
N GLY A 47 3.99 -15.61 -0.78
CA GLY A 47 3.69 -15.38 0.63
C GLY A 47 3.68 -13.89 1.03
N VAL A 48 3.88 -12.97 0.09
CA VAL A 48 3.82 -11.53 0.33
C VAL A 48 2.36 -11.08 0.44
N THR A 49 2.03 -10.43 1.55
CA THR A 49 0.70 -9.90 1.82
C THR A 49 0.57 -8.43 1.40
N THR A 50 -0.66 -7.94 1.32
CA THR A 50 -0.94 -6.51 1.09
C THR A 50 -0.28 -5.61 2.15
N LEU A 51 -0.22 -6.04 3.41
CA LEU A 51 0.50 -5.32 4.46
C LEU A 51 1.99 -5.17 4.13
N ASN A 52 2.63 -6.23 3.61
CA ASN A 52 4.03 -6.19 3.24
C ASN A 52 4.26 -5.20 2.07
N VAL A 53 3.40 -5.22 1.06
CA VAL A 53 3.43 -4.25 -0.05
C VAL A 53 3.29 -2.81 0.48
N ALA A 54 2.30 -2.55 1.34
CA ALA A 54 2.08 -1.24 1.94
C ALA A 54 3.31 -0.75 2.74
N LYS A 55 3.94 -1.63 3.52
CA LYS A 55 5.17 -1.30 4.26
C LYS A 55 6.37 -1.07 3.32
N ARG A 56 6.47 -1.82 2.22
CA ARG A 56 7.53 -1.62 1.23
C ARG A 56 7.42 -0.29 0.49
N LEU A 57 6.22 0.21 0.24
CA LEU A 57 6.00 1.54 -0.34
C LEU A 57 6.61 2.66 0.51
N LEU A 58 6.63 2.53 1.84
CA LEU A 58 7.28 3.49 2.73
C LEU A 58 8.80 3.59 2.48
N ASP A 59 9.45 2.49 2.12
CA ASP A 59 10.88 2.46 1.77
C ASP A 59 11.18 3.26 0.49
N TYR A 60 10.19 3.39 -0.38
CA TYR A 60 10.26 4.18 -1.61
C TYR A 60 9.72 5.61 -1.46
N GLY A 61 9.35 6.01 -0.24
CA GLY A 61 8.88 7.36 0.07
C GLY A 61 7.42 7.64 -0.29
N PHE A 62 6.65 6.59 -0.61
CA PHE A 62 5.21 6.73 -0.86
C PHE A 62 4.38 6.50 0.39
N HIS A 63 3.27 7.22 0.49
CA HIS A 63 2.25 6.94 1.49
C HIS A 63 1.61 5.58 1.24
N ALA A 64 1.51 4.77 2.28
CA ALA A 64 0.87 3.47 2.17
C ALA A 64 -0.65 3.63 1.93
N PRO A 65 -1.23 2.91 0.96
CA PRO A 65 -2.67 2.93 0.74
C PRO A 65 -3.43 2.31 1.91
N THR A 66 -4.74 2.55 1.97
CA THR A 66 -5.63 1.85 2.91
C THR A 66 -5.67 0.37 2.59
N ILE A 67 -5.38 -0.48 3.58
CA ILE A 67 -5.35 -1.93 3.43
C ILE A 67 -6.43 -2.60 4.27
N TYR A 68 -6.81 -3.83 3.88
CA TYR A 68 -7.85 -4.63 4.51
C TYR A 68 -9.22 -3.94 4.57
N PHE A 69 -9.43 -3.00 3.70
CA PHE A 69 -10.70 -2.30 3.49
C PHE A 69 -10.89 -2.02 1.98
N PRO A 70 -12.10 -2.20 1.42
CA PRO A 70 -13.31 -2.73 2.07
C PRO A 70 -13.18 -4.23 2.41
N LEU A 71 -13.97 -4.72 3.37
CA LEU A 71 -13.94 -6.12 3.84
C LEU A 71 -14.50 -7.14 2.82
N LEU A 72 -14.74 -6.69 1.58
CA LEU A 72 -15.21 -7.55 0.48
C LEU A 72 -14.14 -8.52 -0.04
N PHE A 73 -12.87 -8.16 0.10
CA PHE A 73 -11.74 -8.93 -0.39
C PHE A 73 -10.73 -9.13 0.73
N HIS A 74 -10.07 -10.28 0.71
CA HIS A 74 -9.19 -10.69 1.81
C HIS A 74 -7.91 -9.84 1.90
N GLU A 75 -7.34 -9.48 0.76
CA GLU A 75 -6.10 -8.68 0.64
C GLU A 75 -6.38 -7.29 0.05
N SER A 76 -7.50 -6.67 0.45
CA SER A 76 -7.89 -5.36 -0.05
C SER A 76 -6.80 -4.32 0.11
N MET A 77 -6.52 -3.60 -0.97
CA MET A 77 -5.65 -2.43 -1.02
C MET A 77 -6.36 -1.35 -1.85
N MET A 78 -6.84 -0.30 -1.18
CA MET A 78 -7.62 0.77 -1.79
C MET A 78 -6.71 1.94 -2.15
N ILE A 79 -6.73 2.34 -3.42
CA ILE A 79 -5.91 3.41 -3.96
C ILE A 79 -6.81 4.53 -4.46
N GLU A 80 -6.56 5.74 -3.97
CA GLU A 80 -7.28 6.96 -4.29
C GLU A 80 -6.27 8.07 -4.64
N PRO A 81 -5.86 8.19 -5.91
CA PRO A 81 -5.09 9.33 -6.36
C PRO A 81 -6.02 10.53 -6.51
N THR A 82 -5.64 11.67 -5.92
CA THR A 82 -6.43 12.88 -6.05
C THR A 82 -6.20 13.58 -7.39
N GLU A 83 -7.04 14.56 -7.71
CA GLU A 83 -6.89 15.42 -8.90
C GLU A 83 -5.64 16.29 -8.87
N THR A 84 -5.02 16.44 -7.69
CA THR A 84 -3.82 17.27 -7.50
C THR A 84 -2.53 16.55 -7.90
N GLU A 85 -2.59 15.22 -8.05
CA GLU A 85 -1.43 14.44 -8.46
C GLU A 85 -1.05 14.71 -9.92
N SER A 86 0.22 14.99 -10.15
CA SER A 86 0.75 15.16 -11.50
C SER A 86 0.91 13.80 -12.20
N LYS A 87 0.93 13.82 -13.54
CA LYS A 87 1.21 12.59 -14.29
C LYS A 87 2.56 11.97 -13.90
N GLU A 88 3.57 12.80 -13.65
CA GLU A 88 4.89 12.37 -13.20
C GLU A 88 4.81 11.61 -11.86
N THR A 89 4.11 12.17 -10.86
CA THR A 89 3.88 11.48 -9.57
C THR A 89 3.15 10.15 -9.75
N LEU A 90 2.16 10.09 -10.65
CA LEU A 90 1.44 8.85 -10.94
C LEU A 90 2.34 7.81 -11.61
N ASP A 91 3.19 8.24 -12.56
CA ASP A 91 4.14 7.36 -13.23
C ASP A 91 5.18 6.80 -12.24
N ASP A 92 5.72 7.63 -11.35
CA ASP A 92 6.65 7.22 -10.29
C ASP A 92 6.01 6.18 -9.35
N PHE A 93 4.75 6.43 -8.95
CA PHE A 93 4.00 5.45 -8.13
C PHE A 93 3.80 4.12 -8.85
N ILE A 94 3.41 4.15 -10.13
CA ILE A 94 3.24 2.96 -10.97
C ILE A 94 4.56 2.18 -11.08
N GLU A 95 5.68 2.87 -11.34
CA GLU A 95 7.00 2.24 -11.43
C GLU A 95 7.36 1.55 -10.12
N VAL A 96 7.17 2.21 -8.99
CA VAL A 96 7.44 1.62 -7.67
C VAL A 96 6.53 0.42 -7.39
N MET A 97 5.25 0.48 -7.73
CA MET A 97 4.34 -0.65 -7.57
C MET A 97 4.77 -1.86 -8.42
N HIS A 98 5.16 -1.66 -9.68
CA HIS A 98 5.74 -2.71 -10.52
C HIS A 98 7.02 -3.30 -9.91
N LYS A 99 7.88 -2.42 -9.35
CA LYS A 99 9.12 -2.83 -8.69
C LYS A 99 8.84 -3.69 -7.46
N VAL A 100 7.89 -3.30 -6.61
CA VAL A 100 7.49 -4.09 -5.44
C VAL A 100 6.91 -5.46 -5.85
N ALA A 101 6.10 -5.50 -6.90
CA ALA A 101 5.57 -6.76 -7.43
C ALA A 101 6.70 -7.66 -7.99
N LYS A 102 7.72 -7.09 -8.62
CA LYS A 102 8.92 -7.81 -9.07
C LYS A 102 9.74 -8.32 -7.89
N GLU A 103 10.02 -7.48 -6.89
CA GLU A 103 10.72 -7.86 -5.66
C GLU A 103 9.99 -9.00 -4.93
N ALA A 104 8.65 -8.96 -4.88
CA ALA A 104 7.86 -10.04 -4.29
C ALA A 104 8.10 -11.40 -4.96
N ARG A 105 8.42 -11.43 -6.25
CA ARG A 105 8.76 -12.66 -6.98
C ARG A 105 10.24 -13.07 -6.86
N GLU A 106 11.14 -12.09 -6.88
CA GLU A 106 12.59 -12.34 -6.95
C GLU A 106 13.26 -12.39 -5.58
N THR A 107 12.84 -11.53 -4.65
CA THR A 107 13.40 -11.37 -3.31
C THR A 107 12.30 -11.17 -2.26
N PRO A 108 11.34 -12.10 -2.10
CA PRO A 108 10.16 -11.93 -1.26
C PRO A 108 10.50 -11.54 0.19
N GLU A 109 11.63 -11.99 0.70
CA GLU A 109 12.09 -11.69 2.07
C GLU A 109 12.31 -10.18 2.29
N GLU A 110 12.73 -9.42 1.27
CA GLU A 110 12.87 -7.97 1.41
C GLU A 110 11.52 -7.29 1.59
N VAL A 111 10.50 -7.75 0.87
CA VAL A 111 9.14 -7.20 0.96
C VAL A 111 8.47 -7.63 2.27
N ILE A 112 8.65 -8.89 2.69
CA ILE A 112 8.10 -9.43 3.95
C ILE A 112 8.66 -8.70 5.17
N ASN A 113 9.95 -8.33 5.13
CA ASN A 113 10.62 -7.65 6.25
C ASN A 113 10.54 -6.12 6.17
N ALA A 114 9.87 -5.56 5.17
CA ALA A 114 9.69 -4.11 5.05
C ALA A 114 8.92 -3.52 6.26
N PRO A 115 9.17 -2.23 6.61
CA PRO A 115 10.09 -1.30 5.96
C PRO A 115 11.57 -1.52 6.35
N LEU A 116 12.48 -1.31 5.41
CA LEU A 116 13.92 -1.56 5.60
C LEU A 116 14.75 -0.28 5.75
N THR A 117 14.27 0.85 5.23
CA THR A 117 15.03 2.12 5.18
C THR A 117 14.49 3.19 6.14
N THR A 118 13.28 3.00 6.67
CA THR A 118 12.68 3.94 7.63
C THR A 118 13.36 3.87 9.00
N ILE A 119 13.28 4.98 9.77
CA ILE A 119 13.85 5.05 11.14
C ILE A 119 13.21 4.00 12.04
N VAL A 120 11.89 3.83 11.95
CA VAL A 120 11.13 2.80 12.67
C VAL A 120 10.88 1.64 11.72
N ARG A 121 11.31 0.46 12.11
CA ARG A 121 11.15 -0.79 11.37
C ARG A 121 9.76 -1.41 11.62
N LYS A 122 9.63 -2.70 11.31
CA LYS A 122 8.41 -3.46 11.57
C LYS A 122 8.01 -3.38 13.04
N LEU A 123 6.78 -2.94 13.30
CA LEU A 123 6.25 -2.78 14.65
C LEU A 123 5.63 -4.08 15.15
N ASP A 124 5.74 -4.33 16.46
CA ASP A 124 4.93 -5.33 17.16
C ASP A 124 3.55 -4.72 17.50
N GLU A 125 2.70 -4.63 16.48
CA GLU A 125 1.35 -4.06 16.60
C GLU A 125 0.49 -4.88 17.57
N THR A 126 0.67 -6.20 17.60
CA THR A 126 -0.07 -7.10 18.50
C THR A 126 0.33 -6.89 19.95
N GLY A 127 1.64 -6.81 20.23
CA GLY A 127 2.16 -6.52 21.56
C GLY A 127 1.73 -5.15 22.05
N ALA A 128 1.82 -4.13 21.19
CA ALA A 128 1.41 -2.78 21.51
C ALA A 128 -0.10 -2.67 21.84
N ALA A 129 -0.95 -3.43 21.13
CA ALA A 129 -2.40 -3.44 21.39
C ALA A 129 -2.76 -4.21 22.66
N LYS A 130 -2.10 -5.35 22.93
CA LYS A 130 -2.41 -6.21 24.08
C LYS A 130 -1.78 -5.73 25.39
N ASN A 131 -0.57 -5.16 25.32
CA ASN A 131 0.22 -4.75 26.46
C ASN A 131 0.76 -3.32 26.27
N PRO A 132 -0.12 -2.29 26.20
CA PRO A 132 0.30 -0.94 25.92
C PRO A 132 1.11 -0.36 27.07
N ILE A 133 2.26 0.26 26.75
CA ILE A 133 3.06 1.03 27.70
C ILE A 133 2.52 2.47 27.72
N LEU A 134 1.74 2.83 28.74
CA LEU A 134 0.97 4.09 28.78
C LEU A 134 1.66 5.20 29.60
N SER A 135 2.87 4.96 30.11
CA SER A 135 3.59 5.98 30.87
C SER A 135 5.10 5.85 30.72
N TYR A 136 5.82 6.96 30.89
CA TYR A 136 7.28 6.97 30.87
C TYR A 136 7.88 6.08 31.97
N ARG A 137 7.23 6.01 33.13
CA ARG A 137 7.66 5.13 34.24
C ARG A 137 7.59 3.66 33.82
N ALA A 138 6.47 3.23 33.22
CA ALA A 138 6.32 1.86 32.73
C ALA A 138 7.34 1.52 31.62
N LEU A 139 7.66 2.50 30.75
CA LEU A 139 8.71 2.34 29.74
C LEU A 139 10.06 2.06 30.39
N LYS A 140 10.44 2.86 31.39
CA LYS A 140 11.72 2.68 32.14
C LYS A 140 11.78 1.39 32.93
N GLU A 141 10.67 0.84 33.36
CA GLU A 141 10.59 -0.47 34.02
C GLU A 141 10.72 -1.63 33.03
N ALA A 142 10.20 -1.46 31.80
CA ALA A 142 10.29 -2.46 30.73
C ALA A 142 11.69 -2.54 30.05
N GLU A 143 12.51 -1.47 30.16
CA GLU A 143 13.88 -1.42 29.62
C GLU A 143 14.94 -2.04 30.55
N LYS A 144 14.56 -2.49 31.77
CA LYS A 144 15.45 -3.13 32.78
C LYS A 144 15.44 -4.64 32.65
#